data_9536ad19ea7ee62118a7e11178dc845d
#
_entry.id   9536ad19ea7ee62118a7e11178dc845d
#
_cell.length_a   1.000
_cell.length_b   1.000
_cell.length_c   1.000
_cell.angle_alpha   90.00
_cell.angle_beta   90.00
_cell.angle_gamma   90.00
#
_symmetry.space_group_name_H-M   'P 1'
#
loop_
_entity.id
_entity.type
_entity.pdbx_description
1 polymer ?
#
loop_
_entity_poly.entity_id
_entity_poly.type
_entity_poly.pdbx_seq_one_letter_code
_entity_poly.pdbx_strand_id
1 'polypeptide(L)'
;MDYKVDDKNLNAAVFVSFVNKVWPGNYDIDRTQSALSKTLNITAYDDGELKGCLRILSDGYYFGTITELLVLPEYQRQGVGSKLLQLAKDNTPTMLFFGSQPGIEGFYEKNGCKKGMQSYTIDMNERTVLPARMQKDVKRQKVTVLSGSIRN
;
A
#
# COMPACT_ATOMS: atom_id res chain seq x y z
N MET A 1 -11.68 5.93 17.10
CA MET A 1 -10.61 5.45 16.21
C MET A 1 -9.36 5.21 17.04
N ASP A 2 -8.90 3.98 17.12
CA ASP A 2 -7.70 3.54 17.85
C ASP A 2 -6.59 3.19 16.84
N TYR A 3 -5.38 3.74 17.05
CA TYR A 3 -4.23 3.53 16.17
C TYR A 3 -3.16 2.71 16.87
N LYS A 4 -2.62 1.70 16.19
CA LYS A 4 -1.51 0.89 16.70
C LYS A 4 -0.34 0.95 15.74
N VAL A 5 0.85 1.17 16.28
CA VAL A 5 2.12 1.10 15.55
C VAL A 5 2.73 -0.26 15.79
N ASP A 6 3.23 -0.88 14.74
CA ASP A 6 3.79 -2.24 14.76
C ASP A 6 2.83 -3.27 15.37
N ASP A 7 1.58 -3.26 14.88
CA ASP A 7 0.51 -4.13 15.39
C ASP A 7 0.82 -5.61 15.15
N LYS A 8 1.41 -6.24 16.15
CA LYS A 8 1.74 -7.68 16.12
C LYS A 8 0.52 -8.59 16.25
N ASN A 9 -0.64 -8.04 16.61
CA ASN A 9 -1.87 -8.79 16.73
C ASN A 9 -2.69 -8.81 15.42
N LEU A 10 -2.25 -8.07 14.40
CA LEU A 10 -2.87 -8.12 13.08
C LEU A 10 -2.65 -9.50 12.46
N ASN A 11 -3.72 -10.29 12.36
CA ASN A 11 -3.67 -11.60 11.73
C ASN A 11 -4.16 -11.57 10.27
N ALA A 12 -3.77 -12.58 9.51
CA ALA A 12 -4.08 -12.66 8.09
C ALA A 12 -5.58 -12.71 7.79
N ALA A 13 -6.40 -13.38 8.60
CA ALA A 13 -7.84 -13.47 8.35
C ALA A 13 -8.51 -12.09 8.43
N VAL A 14 -8.17 -11.31 9.46
CA VAL A 14 -8.65 -9.92 9.62
C VAL A 14 -8.15 -9.06 8.47
N PHE A 15 -6.86 -9.14 8.12
CA PHE A 15 -6.29 -8.35 7.05
C PHE A 15 -6.89 -8.71 5.68
N VAL A 16 -7.05 -9.99 5.35
CA VAL A 16 -7.65 -10.45 4.08
C VAL A 16 -9.11 -10.00 3.97
N SER A 17 -9.89 -10.10 5.06
CA SER A 17 -11.24 -9.56 5.08
C SER A 17 -11.29 -8.06 4.81
N PHE A 18 -10.36 -7.31 5.39
CA PHE A 18 -10.23 -5.87 5.21
C PHE A 18 -9.76 -5.51 3.80
N VAL A 19 -8.65 -6.11 3.32
CA VAL A 19 -8.09 -5.75 2.01
C VAL A 19 -9.05 -6.06 0.87
N ASN A 20 -9.85 -7.12 0.97
CA ASN A 20 -10.85 -7.46 -0.03
C ASN A 20 -11.97 -6.42 -0.17
N LYS A 21 -12.23 -5.63 0.86
CA LYS A 21 -13.19 -4.51 0.78
C LYS A 21 -12.64 -3.32 -0.02
N VAL A 22 -11.30 -3.16 -0.08
CA VAL A 22 -10.63 -2.04 -0.78
C VAL A 22 -10.07 -2.50 -2.12
N TRP A 23 -9.36 -3.62 -2.12
CA TRP A 23 -8.73 -4.24 -3.30
C TRP A 23 -9.13 -5.71 -3.38
N PRO A 24 -10.28 -6.04 -3.96
CA PRO A 24 -10.72 -7.41 -4.10
C PRO A 24 -9.70 -8.28 -4.86
N GLY A 25 -9.37 -9.43 -4.29
CA GLY A 25 -8.41 -10.37 -4.87
C GLY A 25 -8.49 -11.74 -4.21
N ASN A 26 -7.72 -12.68 -4.73
CA ASN A 26 -7.57 -14.00 -4.13
C ASN A 26 -6.28 -14.03 -3.31
N TYR A 27 -6.40 -13.82 -2.00
CA TYR A 27 -5.28 -13.74 -1.07
C TYR A 27 -5.16 -15.05 -0.29
N ASP A 28 -3.99 -15.67 -0.39
CA ASP A 28 -3.63 -16.84 0.41
C ASP A 28 -3.36 -16.42 1.87
N ILE A 29 -3.99 -17.09 2.82
CA ILE A 29 -3.94 -16.75 4.25
C ILE A 29 -2.53 -16.95 4.81
N ASP A 30 -1.86 -18.06 4.51
CA ASP A 30 -0.55 -18.39 5.09
C ASP A 30 0.53 -17.46 4.54
N ARG A 31 0.48 -17.20 3.24
CA ARG A 31 1.38 -16.21 2.60
C ARG A 31 1.14 -14.81 3.13
N THR A 32 -0.12 -14.44 3.35
CA THR A 32 -0.47 -13.15 3.95
C THR A 32 0.09 -13.06 5.36
N GLN A 33 -0.07 -14.09 6.20
CA GLN A 33 0.50 -14.09 7.55
C GLN A 33 2.03 -13.96 7.53
N SER A 34 2.70 -14.68 6.62
CA SER A 34 4.14 -14.56 6.43
C SER A 34 4.56 -13.15 5.98
N ALA A 35 3.77 -12.50 5.12
CA ALA A 35 4.04 -11.12 4.68
C ALA A 35 3.84 -10.11 5.83
N LEU A 36 2.76 -10.25 6.61
CA LEU A 36 2.48 -9.38 7.77
C LEU A 36 3.58 -9.44 8.82
N SER A 37 4.18 -10.62 9.04
CA SER A 37 5.26 -10.79 10.02
C SER A 37 6.56 -10.09 9.62
N LYS A 38 6.75 -9.76 8.34
CA LYS A 38 7.96 -9.12 7.79
C LYS A 38 7.83 -7.60 7.66
N THR A 39 6.67 -7.04 7.98
CA THR A 39 6.40 -5.62 7.84
C THR A 39 6.10 -4.98 9.18
N LEU A 40 6.37 -3.69 9.28
CA LEU A 40 5.82 -2.84 10.33
C LEU A 40 4.40 -2.50 9.91
N ASN A 41 3.42 -2.93 10.71
CA ASN A 41 2.01 -2.74 10.42
C ASN A 41 1.45 -1.63 11.29
N ILE A 42 0.97 -0.55 10.67
CA ILE A 42 0.30 0.55 11.36
C ILE A 42 -1.19 0.43 11.04
N THR A 43 -2.00 0.27 12.07
CA THR A 43 -3.42 -0.05 11.94
C THR A 43 -4.31 1.02 12.57
N ALA A 44 -5.52 1.14 12.06
CA ALA A 44 -6.58 1.99 12.59
C ALA A 44 -7.83 1.15 12.80
N TYR A 45 -8.29 1.06 14.03
CA TYR A 45 -9.50 0.33 14.44
C TYR A 45 -10.59 1.29 14.88
N ASP A 46 -11.83 0.92 14.60
CA ASP A 46 -13.03 1.56 15.13
C ASP A 46 -14.00 0.47 15.55
N ASP A 47 -14.49 0.56 16.79
CA ASP A 47 -15.33 -0.50 17.41
C ASP A 47 -14.72 -1.91 17.27
N GLY A 48 -13.39 -2.02 17.41
CA GLY A 48 -12.66 -3.28 17.32
C GLY A 48 -12.46 -3.82 15.90
N GLU A 49 -12.99 -3.16 14.88
CA GLU A 49 -12.82 -3.54 13.48
C GLU A 49 -11.73 -2.76 12.78
N LEU A 50 -10.93 -3.41 11.91
CA LEU A 50 -9.89 -2.78 11.12
C LEU A 50 -10.51 -1.89 10.02
N LYS A 51 -10.21 -0.59 10.08
CA LYS A 51 -10.74 0.43 9.14
C LYS A 51 -9.64 1.02 8.25
N GLY A 52 -8.39 0.95 8.69
CA GLY A 52 -7.25 1.43 7.92
C GLY A 52 -5.98 0.66 8.25
N CYS A 53 -5.08 0.53 7.27
CA CYS A 53 -3.79 -0.10 7.46
C CYS A 53 -2.75 0.52 6.53
N LEU A 54 -1.57 0.78 7.07
CA LEU A 54 -0.36 1.13 6.34
C LEU A 54 0.72 0.12 6.70
N ARG A 55 1.37 -0.46 5.69
CA ARG A 55 2.45 -1.42 5.92
C ARG A 55 3.76 -0.90 5.35
N ILE A 56 4.84 -1.14 6.08
CA ILE A 56 6.19 -0.74 5.70
C ILE A 56 7.09 -1.97 5.67
N LEU A 57 7.76 -2.18 4.55
CA LEU A 57 8.88 -3.10 4.44
C LEU A 57 10.17 -2.29 4.48
N SER A 58 11.08 -2.62 5.38
CA SER A 58 12.33 -1.88 5.59
C SER A 58 13.44 -2.81 6.05
N ASP A 59 14.68 -2.51 5.65
CA ASP A 59 15.88 -3.15 6.21
C ASP A 59 16.31 -2.54 7.56
N GLY A 60 15.61 -1.50 8.01
CA GLY A 60 15.86 -0.81 9.27
C GLY A 60 17.01 0.20 9.22
N TYR A 61 17.68 0.38 8.10
CA TYR A 61 18.85 1.27 7.99
C TYR A 61 18.90 2.07 6.70
N TYR A 62 19.00 1.41 5.52
CA TYR A 62 19.18 2.10 4.25
C TYR A 62 17.87 2.43 3.53
N PHE A 63 16.94 1.50 3.54
CA PHE A 63 15.80 1.56 2.64
C PHE A 63 14.51 1.09 3.31
N GLY A 64 13.42 1.76 2.96
CA GLY A 64 12.08 1.33 3.30
C GLY A 64 11.10 1.69 2.20
N THR A 65 10.03 0.93 2.12
CA THR A 65 8.91 1.19 1.21
C THR A 65 7.58 1.04 1.93
N ILE A 66 6.64 1.93 1.63
CA ILE A 66 5.24 1.70 1.97
C ILE A 66 4.69 0.73 0.93
N THR A 67 4.34 -0.48 1.36
CA THR A 67 3.81 -1.51 0.47
C THR A 67 2.36 -1.21 0.09
N GLU A 68 1.56 -0.76 1.06
CA GLU A 68 0.22 -0.22 0.85
C GLU A 68 -0.21 0.74 1.96
N LEU A 69 -1.09 1.65 1.61
CA LEU A 69 -1.88 2.49 2.51
C LEU A 69 -3.35 2.35 2.10
N LEU A 70 -4.11 1.69 2.94
CA LEU A 70 -5.51 1.37 2.69
C LEU A 70 -6.40 1.95 3.78
N VAL A 71 -7.52 2.51 3.37
CA VAL A 71 -8.60 2.97 4.27
C VAL A 71 -9.93 2.56 3.65
N LEU A 72 -10.82 1.98 4.44
CA LEU A 72 -12.16 1.63 3.95
C LEU A 72 -12.86 2.86 3.36
N PRO A 73 -13.61 2.69 2.26
CA PRO A 73 -14.23 3.82 1.54
C PRO A 73 -15.02 4.77 2.45
N GLU A 74 -15.78 4.22 3.38
CA GLU A 74 -16.62 4.97 4.34
C GLU A 74 -15.82 5.75 5.38
N TYR A 75 -14.52 5.44 5.57
CA TYR A 75 -13.60 6.13 6.47
C TYR A 75 -12.60 7.04 5.75
N GLN A 76 -12.68 7.09 4.41
CA GLN A 76 -11.84 7.99 3.62
C GLN A 76 -12.26 9.45 3.83
N ARG A 77 -11.33 10.38 3.53
CA ARG A 77 -11.53 11.85 3.69
C ARG A 77 -11.87 12.31 5.11
N GLN A 78 -11.68 11.45 6.11
CA GLN A 78 -11.86 11.75 7.53
C GLN A 78 -10.52 11.85 8.29
N GLY A 79 -9.40 11.97 7.57
CA GLY A 79 -8.08 12.12 8.17
C GLY A 79 -7.37 10.81 8.53
N VAL A 80 -8.03 9.64 8.42
CA VAL A 80 -7.46 8.34 8.80
C VAL A 80 -6.17 8.04 8.03
N GLY A 81 -6.17 8.19 6.70
CA GLY A 81 -4.98 7.97 5.87
C GLY A 81 -3.84 8.94 6.19
N SER A 82 -4.14 10.21 6.48
CA SER A 82 -3.14 11.21 6.89
C SER A 82 -2.52 10.86 8.24
N LYS A 83 -3.31 10.36 9.19
CA LYS A 83 -2.81 9.93 10.50
C LYS A 83 -1.93 8.69 10.38
N LEU A 84 -2.31 7.69 9.58
CA LEU A 84 -1.49 6.52 9.29
C LEU A 84 -0.15 6.92 8.67
N LEU A 85 -0.15 7.83 7.69
CA LEU A 85 1.06 8.32 7.04
C LEU A 85 1.94 9.11 8.00
N GLN A 86 1.36 9.91 8.90
CA GLN A 86 2.09 10.62 9.95
C GLN A 86 2.77 9.63 10.90
N LEU A 87 2.05 8.61 11.36
CA LEU A 87 2.61 7.56 12.23
C LEU A 87 3.74 6.79 11.52
N ALA A 88 3.65 6.56 10.21
CA ALA A 88 4.72 5.96 9.44
C ALA A 88 5.98 6.83 9.45
N LYS A 89 5.86 8.14 9.26
CA LYS A 89 6.98 9.09 9.31
C LYS A 89 7.64 9.13 10.69
N ASP A 90 6.84 9.09 11.74
CA ASP A 90 7.32 9.22 13.11
C ASP A 90 8.01 7.94 13.65
N ASN A 91 7.73 6.79 13.02
CA ASN A 91 8.14 5.48 13.54
C ASN A 91 9.03 4.67 12.57
N THR A 92 9.52 5.29 11.50
CA THR A 92 10.49 4.63 10.62
C THR A 92 11.86 5.29 10.70
N PRO A 93 12.95 4.52 10.81
CA PRO A 93 14.31 5.06 10.82
C PRO A 93 14.84 5.35 9.41
N THR A 94 14.15 4.92 8.37
CA THR A 94 14.62 5.01 6.99
C THR A 94 13.81 6.01 6.18
N MET A 95 14.39 6.48 5.08
CA MET A 95 13.62 7.14 4.03
C MET A 95 12.66 6.11 3.42
N LEU A 96 11.41 6.53 3.19
CA LEU A 96 10.39 5.66 2.59
C LEU A 96 10.16 6.04 1.13
N PHE A 97 10.31 5.05 0.26
CA PHE A 97 9.89 5.14 -1.13
C PHE A 97 8.57 4.41 -1.34
N PHE A 98 7.74 4.90 -2.26
CA PHE A 98 6.50 4.22 -2.62
C PHE A 98 5.93 4.81 -3.92
N GLY A 99 5.09 4.04 -4.58
CA GLY A 99 4.32 4.49 -5.75
C GLY A 99 2.97 5.07 -5.34
N SER A 100 2.57 6.16 -5.98
CA SER A 100 1.21 6.67 -5.94
C SER A 100 0.41 6.13 -7.10
N GLN A 101 -0.85 5.77 -6.88
CA GLN A 101 -1.76 5.51 -7.99
C GLN A 101 -2.13 6.85 -8.66
N PRO A 102 -2.36 6.84 -10.00
CA PRO A 102 -2.79 8.03 -10.70
C PRO A 102 -4.05 8.65 -10.08
N GLY A 103 -4.03 9.97 -9.88
CA GLY A 103 -5.15 10.75 -9.36
C GLY A 103 -5.24 10.88 -7.84
N ILE A 104 -4.30 10.26 -7.09
CA ILE A 104 -4.22 10.44 -5.64
C ILE A 104 -2.91 11.09 -5.18
N GLU A 105 -2.11 11.59 -6.10
CA GLU A 105 -0.82 12.24 -5.82
C GLU A 105 -0.99 13.43 -4.86
N GLY A 106 -2.05 14.22 -5.05
CA GLY A 106 -2.37 15.36 -4.20
C GLY A 106 -2.59 15.02 -2.73
N PHE A 107 -3.03 13.79 -2.41
CA PHE A 107 -3.10 13.32 -1.03
C PHE A 107 -1.70 13.27 -0.41
N TYR A 108 -0.72 12.70 -1.09
CA TYR A 108 0.64 12.58 -0.59
C TYR A 108 1.34 13.93 -0.51
N GLU A 109 1.18 14.78 -1.52
CA GLU A 109 1.75 16.14 -1.55
C GLU A 109 1.21 16.98 -0.38
N LYS A 110 -0.10 16.95 -0.14
CA LYS A 110 -0.75 17.63 1.00
C LYS A 110 -0.23 17.13 2.36
N ASN A 111 0.17 15.88 2.43
CA ASN A 111 0.77 15.29 3.63
C ASN A 111 2.30 15.43 3.68
N GLY A 112 2.89 16.32 2.86
CA GLY A 112 4.31 16.67 2.90
C GLY A 112 5.24 15.62 2.25
N CYS A 113 4.71 14.71 1.44
CA CYS A 113 5.52 13.85 0.60
C CYS A 113 5.98 14.62 -0.64
N LYS A 114 7.19 14.33 -1.09
CA LYS A 114 7.77 14.94 -2.29
C LYS A 114 7.81 13.91 -3.41
N LYS A 115 7.67 14.35 -4.64
CA LYS A 115 7.90 13.49 -5.82
C LYS A 115 9.36 13.00 -5.78
N GLY A 116 9.52 11.70 -5.89
CA GLY A 116 10.80 11.04 -5.93
C GLY A 116 11.27 10.77 -7.36
N MET A 117 12.23 9.86 -7.48
CA MET A 117 12.72 9.38 -8.77
C MET A 117 11.65 8.57 -9.49
N GLN A 118 11.73 8.54 -10.82
CA GLN A 118 10.91 7.66 -11.62
C GLN A 118 11.19 6.20 -11.24
N SER A 119 10.13 5.43 -11.02
CA SER A 119 10.23 4.03 -10.63
C SER A 119 10.14 3.10 -11.84
N TYR A 120 10.79 1.96 -11.72
CA TYR A 120 10.68 0.84 -12.65
C TYR A 120 10.21 -0.40 -11.90
N THR A 121 9.49 -1.27 -12.57
CA THR A 121 9.06 -2.55 -12.03
C THR A 121 9.65 -3.70 -12.84
N ILE A 122 10.05 -4.76 -12.17
CA ILE A 122 10.33 -6.05 -12.79
C ILE A 122 9.10 -6.91 -12.55
N ASP A 123 8.37 -7.18 -13.61
CA ASP A 123 7.20 -8.06 -13.53
C ASP A 123 7.68 -9.51 -13.47
N MET A 124 7.44 -10.16 -12.36
CA MET A 124 7.78 -11.55 -12.10
C MET A 124 6.66 -12.46 -12.59
N ASN A 125 6.44 -12.51 -13.92
CA ASN A 125 5.61 -13.50 -14.60
C ASN A 125 4.51 -14.14 -13.74
N GLU A 126 3.27 -13.83 -13.96
CA GLU A 126 2.03 -14.54 -13.56
C GLU A 126 1.94 -15.06 -12.11
N ARG A 127 3.00 -14.98 -11.31
CA ARG A 127 3.04 -15.49 -9.92
C ARG A 127 2.57 -14.48 -8.88
N THR A 128 2.52 -13.21 -9.23
CA THR A 128 2.04 -12.17 -8.34
C THR A 128 0.60 -11.85 -8.74
N VAL A 129 -0.35 -12.25 -7.93
CA VAL A 129 -1.72 -11.78 -8.06
C VAL A 129 -1.73 -10.31 -7.66
N LEU A 130 -1.44 -9.44 -8.62
CA LEU A 130 -1.64 -8.02 -8.43
C LEU A 130 -3.14 -7.76 -8.20
N PRO A 131 -3.50 -6.91 -7.25
CA PRO A 131 -4.88 -6.46 -7.09
C PRO A 131 -5.48 -6.07 -8.45
N ALA A 132 -6.73 -6.40 -8.71
CA ALA A 132 -7.38 -6.23 -10.01
C ALA A 132 -7.25 -4.80 -10.58
N ARG A 133 -7.10 -3.80 -9.71
CA ARG A 133 -6.86 -2.40 -10.06
C ARG A 133 -5.46 -2.18 -10.63
N MET A 134 -4.42 -2.76 -10.05
CA MET A 134 -3.05 -2.69 -10.59
C MET A 134 -2.90 -3.45 -11.92
N GLN A 135 -3.67 -4.53 -12.11
CA GLN A 135 -3.69 -5.26 -13.39
C GLN A 135 -4.22 -4.41 -14.55
N LYS A 136 -5.17 -3.51 -14.30
CA LYS A 136 -5.70 -2.58 -15.33
C LYS A 136 -4.65 -1.54 -15.72
N ASP A 137 -3.85 -1.05 -14.79
CA ASP A 137 -2.83 -0.03 -15.05
C ASP A 137 -1.64 -0.63 -15.81
N VAL A 138 -1.21 -1.84 -15.47
CA VAL A 138 -0.19 -2.58 -16.23
C VAL A 138 -0.64 -2.86 -17.66
N LYS A 139 -1.91 -3.23 -17.89
CA LYS A 139 -2.45 -3.41 -19.25
C LYS A 139 -2.50 -2.10 -20.03
N ARG A 140 -2.86 -0.97 -19.40
CA ARG A 140 -2.85 0.36 -20.05
C ARG A 140 -1.43 0.78 -20.44
N GLN A 141 -0.44 0.59 -19.59
CA GLN A 141 0.97 0.89 -19.90
C GLN A 141 1.48 0.04 -21.06
N LYS A 142 1.17 -1.26 -21.12
CA LYS A 142 1.54 -2.13 -22.25
C LYS A 142 0.94 -1.65 -23.58
N VAL A 143 -0.30 -1.18 -23.58
CA VAL A 143 -0.97 -0.63 -24.78
C VAL A 143 -0.31 0.68 -25.24
N THR A 144 0.08 1.55 -24.31
CA THR A 144 0.75 2.83 -24.65
C THR A 144 2.13 2.61 -25.23
N VAL A 145 2.90 1.64 -24.72
CA VAL A 145 4.23 1.29 -25.26
C VAL A 145 4.13 0.70 -26.65
N LEU A 146 3.14 -0.16 -26.91
CA LEU A 146 2.92 -0.75 -28.26
C LEU A 146 2.44 0.28 -29.28
N SER A 147 1.67 1.28 -28.87
CA SER A 147 1.22 2.36 -29.76
C SER A 147 2.28 3.45 -30.03
N GLY A 148 3.29 3.56 -29.18
CA GLY A 148 4.41 4.50 -29.35
C GLY A 148 5.53 4.01 -30.26
N SER A 149 5.55 2.71 -30.63
CA SER A 149 6.59 2.11 -31.49
C SER A 149 6.30 2.18 -33.00
N ILE A 150 5.24 2.87 -33.42
CA ILE A 150 4.92 3.05 -34.84
C ILE A 150 4.89 4.55 -35.16
N ARG A 151 6.04 5.21 -35.09
CA ARG A 151 6.35 6.44 -35.83
C ARG A 151 7.84 6.49 -36.12
N ASN A 152 8.22 6.00 -37.28
CA ASN A 152 9.38 6.51 -38.00
C ASN A 152 9.03 7.83 -38.61
#